data_a9f2a4e9b242bde901b7904e4ae3dfdc
#
_entry.id   a9f2a4e9b242bde901b7904e4ae3dfdc
#
_cell.length_a   1.000
_cell.length_b   1.000
_cell.length_c   1.000
_cell.angle_alpha   90.00
_cell.angle_beta   90.00
_cell.angle_gamma   90.00
#
_symmetry.space_group_name_H-M   'P 1'
#
loop_
_entity.id
_entity.type
_entity.pdbx_description
1 polymer ?
#
loop_
_entity_poly.entity_id
_entity_poly.type
_entity_poly.pdbx_seq_one_letter_code
_entity_poly.pdbx_strand_id
1 'polypeptide(L)'
;MVKSITEKCSAKINIAIDVLGKYPNGYHEVRMIMTQVGIFDVITISLKDEEGIEIAGSDINMPVDESNLAWKAANEFFKAIKFDGGCDIYIEKHIPMGAGMAGGSSDAAGVINGLNKLLDSPLSLEERMKMGEKLGADVPFCVMGGCALAEGIGERLTVLPELPEVCYLIAKPIQSISTKWVYEHLDYNNKPVNLDIDKIISGIKSGDLKKIQPFMGNILENSAVQICPQVNVYKAEMLNLGADIAMMSGSG
;
A
#
# COMPACT_ATOMS: atom_id res chain seq x y z
N MET A 1 30.28 10.11 -14.16
CA MET A 1 29.83 9.06 -13.23
C MET A 1 28.30 9.02 -13.33
N VAL A 2 27.74 7.85 -13.60
CA VAL A 2 26.28 7.66 -13.60
C VAL A 2 25.76 7.93 -12.19
N LYS A 3 24.84 8.89 -12.03
CA LYS A 3 24.16 9.11 -10.74
C LYS A 3 23.17 7.95 -10.53
N SER A 4 23.28 7.24 -9.44
CA SER A 4 22.42 6.11 -9.11
C SER A 4 22.01 6.12 -7.63
N ILE A 5 20.83 5.59 -7.33
CA ILE A 5 20.30 5.42 -5.98
C ILE A 5 19.61 4.08 -5.84
N THR A 6 19.64 3.54 -4.63
CA THR A 6 18.85 2.35 -4.26
C THR A 6 17.88 2.71 -3.15
N GLU A 7 16.60 2.39 -3.35
CA GLU A 7 15.51 2.66 -2.42
C GLU A 7 14.85 1.35 -1.97
N LYS A 8 14.48 1.28 -0.69
CA LYS A 8 13.63 0.22 -0.13
C LYS A 8 12.17 0.66 -0.20
N CYS A 9 11.34 -0.13 -0.86
CA CYS A 9 9.94 0.14 -1.12
C CYS A 9 9.07 -0.78 -0.26
N SER A 10 8.76 -0.35 0.96
CA SER A 10 8.04 -1.17 1.94
C SER A 10 6.61 -1.48 1.52
N ALA A 11 6.19 -2.72 1.73
CA ALA A 11 4.79 -3.10 1.62
C ALA A 11 3.93 -2.41 2.68
N LYS A 12 2.62 -2.35 2.45
CA LYS A 12 1.65 -1.88 3.45
C LYS A 12 0.66 -2.98 3.82
N ILE A 13 0.11 -2.87 4.99
CA ILE A 13 -1.10 -3.59 5.41
C ILE A 13 -2.13 -2.60 5.95
N ASN A 14 -3.37 -3.05 6.04
CA ASN A 14 -4.42 -2.36 6.75
C ASN A 14 -4.67 -3.07 8.09
N ILE A 15 -4.59 -2.33 9.19
CA ILE A 15 -4.89 -2.84 10.53
C ILE A 15 -6.34 -2.56 10.95
N ALA A 16 -7.03 -1.73 10.18
CA ALA A 16 -8.46 -1.51 10.30
C ALA A 16 -9.02 -0.97 8.98
N ILE A 17 -10.20 -1.43 8.58
CA ILE A 17 -10.97 -0.88 7.45
C ILE A 17 -12.43 -0.79 7.86
N ASP A 18 -12.98 0.42 7.83
CA ASP A 18 -14.42 0.68 7.87
C ASP A 18 -14.86 1.31 6.54
N VAL A 19 -16.07 1.00 6.11
CA VAL A 19 -16.72 1.60 4.94
C VAL A 19 -17.96 2.31 5.42
N LEU A 20 -17.99 3.63 5.27
CA LEU A 20 -19.03 4.50 5.82
C LEU A 20 -20.24 4.63 4.89
N GLY A 21 -20.01 4.48 3.59
CA GLY A 21 -21.05 4.64 2.60
C GLY A 21 -20.55 4.48 1.17
N LYS A 22 -21.42 4.80 0.21
CA LYS A 22 -21.12 4.77 -1.22
C LYS A 22 -21.43 6.12 -1.83
N TYR A 23 -20.48 6.70 -2.55
CA TYR A 23 -20.67 7.95 -3.29
C TYR A 23 -21.52 7.74 -4.57
N PRO A 24 -22.17 8.79 -5.09
CA PRO A 24 -22.93 8.70 -6.35
C PRO A 24 -22.09 8.26 -7.56
N ASN A 25 -20.79 8.47 -7.54
CA ASN A 25 -19.85 8.05 -8.59
C ASN A 25 -19.47 6.56 -8.51
N GLY A 26 -20.03 5.82 -7.52
CA GLY A 26 -19.80 4.39 -7.34
C GLY A 26 -18.63 4.01 -6.43
N TYR A 27 -17.77 4.96 -6.05
CA TYR A 27 -16.72 4.74 -5.05
C TYR A 27 -17.30 4.64 -3.63
N HIS A 28 -16.55 4.03 -2.73
CA HIS A 28 -16.95 3.88 -1.34
C HIS A 28 -16.19 4.86 -0.46
N GLU A 29 -16.90 5.45 0.50
CA GLU A 29 -16.27 6.25 1.54
C GLU A 29 -15.68 5.31 2.59
N VAL A 30 -14.37 5.42 2.81
CA VAL A 30 -13.64 4.56 3.72
C VAL A 30 -13.01 5.36 4.86
N ARG A 31 -12.84 4.72 6.00
CA ARG A 31 -11.88 5.08 7.06
C ARG A 31 -11.03 3.87 7.34
N MET A 32 -9.73 3.99 7.14
CA MET A 32 -8.83 2.85 7.34
C MET A 32 -7.50 3.31 7.93
N ILE A 33 -6.86 2.41 8.65
CA ILE A 33 -5.51 2.65 9.16
C ILE A 33 -4.56 1.76 8.40
N MET A 34 -3.60 2.40 7.75
CA MET A 34 -2.54 1.77 6.98
C MET A 34 -1.21 1.88 7.72
N THR A 35 -0.39 0.85 7.64
CA THR A 35 0.98 0.85 8.16
C THR A 35 1.92 0.13 7.20
N GLN A 36 3.15 0.62 7.11
CA GLN A 36 4.21 -0.10 6.43
C GLN A 36 4.67 -1.30 7.26
N VAL A 37 5.17 -2.33 6.58
CA VAL A 37 5.72 -3.55 7.17
C VAL A 37 7.14 -3.81 6.64
N GLY A 38 7.87 -4.68 7.32
CA GLY A 38 9.27 -4.97 7.03
C GLY A 38 9.54 -5.82 5.76
N ILE A 39 8.51 -6.17 4.99
CA ILE A 39 8.66 -6.75 3.66
C ILE A 39 8.77 -5.58 2.67
N PHE A 40 9.80 -5.58 1.81
CA PHE A 40 10.03 -4.49 0.87
C PHE A 40 10.66 -4.98 -0.43
N ASP A 41 10.32 -4.33 -1.53
CA ASP A 41 11.07 -4.44 -2.79
C ASP A 41 12.28 -3.51 -2.76
N VAL A 42 13.28 -3.80 -3.58
CA VAL A 42 14.46 -2.94 -3.71
C VAL A 42 14.51 -2.40 -5.13
N ILE A 43 14.56 -1.08 -5.25
CA ILE A 43 14.63 -0.40 -6.54
C ILE A 43 15.98 0.28 -6.69
N THR A 44 16.66 0.00 -7.79
CA THR A 44 17.86 0.75 -8.19
C THR A 44 17.52 1.61 -9.40
N ILE A 45 17.77 2.92 -9.30
CA ILE A 45 17.54 3.89 -10.37
C ILE A 45 18.88 4.47 -10.78
N SER A 46 19.19 4.44 -12.07
CA SER A 46 20.39 5.01 -12.66
C SER A 46 20.00 6.05 -13.72
N LEU A 47 20.39 7.31 -13.55
CA LEU A 47 20.13 8.35 -14.53
C LEU A 47 21.01 8.15 -15.76
N LYS A 48 20.49 8.51 -16.93
CA LYS A 48 21.22 8.53 -18.23
C LYS A 48 20.95 9.85 -18.97
N ASP A 49 21.91 10.24 -19.79
CA ASP A 49 21.81 11.47 -20.57
C ASP A 49 20.84 11.32 -21.75
N GLU A 50 20.70 10.11 -22.28
CA GLU A 50 19.75 9.79 -23.33
C GLU A 50 18.33 9.74 -22.77
N GLU A 51 17.38 10.28 -23.54
CA GLU A 51 15.96 10.18 -23.23
C GLU A 51 15.48 8.72 -23.19
N GLY A 52 14.51 8.45 -22.33
CA GLY A 52 13.85 7.16 -22.25
C GLY A 52 13.92 6.53 -20.87
N ILE A 53 12.98 5.65 -20.61
CA ILE A 53 12.86 4.90 -19.34
C ILE A 53 12.90 3.42 -19.69
N GLU A 54 13.90 2.74 -19.17
CA GLU A 54 14.01 1.29 -19.26
C GLU A 54 13.73 0.68 -17.91
N ILE A 55 12.99 -0.45 -17.89
CA ILE A 55 12.64 -1.15 -16.66
C ILE A 55 12.99 -2.63 -16.80
N ALA A 56 13.57 -3.17 -15.76
CA ALA A 56 13.87 -4.58 -15.61
C ALA A 56 13.61 -5.01 -14.17
N GLY A 57 13.54 -6.30 -13.91
CA GLY A 57 13.37 -6.80 -12.54
C GLY A 57 13.58 -8.29 -12.40
N SER A 58 13.53 -8.74 -11.14
CA SER A 58 13.80 -10.14 -10.77
C SER A 58 12.64 -11.11 -11.02
N ASP A 59 11.38 -10.61 -11.13
CA ASP A 59 10.19 -11.43 -11.34
C ASP A 59 9.78 -11.41 -12.82
N ILE A 60 9.71 -12.60 -13.43
CA ILE A 60 9.36 -12.77 -14.85
C ILE A 60 7.93 -12.34 -15.19
N ASN A 61 7.03 -12.27 -14.21
CA ASN A 61 5.64 -11.87 -14.42
C ASN A 61 5.45 -10.36 -14.24
N MET A 62 6.49 -9.64 -13.83
CA MET A 62 6.42 -8.18 -13.69
C MET A 62 6.42 -7.54 -15.08
N PRO A 63 5.48 -6.62 -15.38
CA PRO A 63 5.55 -5.85 -16.63
C PRO A 63 6.85 -5.03 -16.70
N VAL A 64 7.52 -5.06 -17.85
CA VAL A 64 8.75 -4.29 -18.11
C VAL A 64 8.55 -3.20 -19.17
N ASP A 65 7.33 -2.70 -19.27
CA ASP A 65 6.89 -1.71 -20.24
C ASP A 65 6.13 -0.55 -19.57
N GLU A 66 5.52 0.31 -20.37
CA GLU A 66 4.73 1.47 -19.92
C GLU A 66 3.51 1.11 -19.07
N SER A 67 3.10 -0.14 -18.97
CA SER A 67 2.02 -0.57 -18.10
C SER A 67 2.45 -0.61 -16.63
N ASN A 68 3.75 -0.74 -16.36
CA ASN A 68 4.31 -0.77 -15.00
C ASN A 68 4.17 0.59 -14.30
N LEU A 69 3.71 0.59 -13.04
CA LEU A 69 3.54 1.82 -12.26
C LEU A 69 4.86 2.54 -11.98
N ALA A 70 5.96 1.83 -11.84
CA ALA A 70 7.29 2.42 -11.67
C ALA A 70 7.74 3.18 -12.93
N TRP A 71 7.46 2.63 -14.12
CA TRP A 71 7.70 3.32 -15.38
C TRP A 71 6.86 4.61 -15.47
N LYS A 72 5.56 4.51 -15.16
CA LYS A 72 4.66 5.67 -15.17
C LYS A 72 5.09 6.73 -14.17
N ALA A 73 5.59 6.32 -13.01
CA ALA A 73 6.09 7.22 -11.98
C ALA A 73 7.30 8.04 -12.46
N ALA A 74 8.27 7.39 -13.11
CA ALA A 74 9.42 8.08 -13.70
C ALA A 74 9.00 9.06 -14.79
N ASN A 75 8.11 8.64 -15.70
CA ASN A 75 7.61 9.47 -16.78
C ASN A 75 6.86 10.72 -16.26
N GLU A 76 5.97 10.57 -15.27
CA GLU A 76 5.28 11.71 -14.64
C GLU A 76 6.24 12.61 -13.88
N PHE A 77 7.26 12.04 -13.23
CA PHE A 77 8.27 12.81 -12.53
C PHE A 77 9.08 13.69 -13.50
N PHE A 78 9.62 13.10 -14.58
CA PHE A 78 10.40 13.83 -15.58
C PHE A 78 9.59 14.93 -16.26
N LYS A 79 8.32 14.66 -16.61
CA LYS A 79 7.41 15.69 -17.13
C LYS A 79 7.21 16.85 -16.15
N ALA A 80 7.03 16.56 -14.86
CA ALA A 80 6.76 17.58 -13.86
C ALA A 80 7.92 18.56 -13.69
N ILE A 81 9.17 18.07 -13.76
CA ILE A 81 10.37 18.90 -13.59
C ILE A 81 11.01 19.32 -14.90
N LYS A 82 10.46 18.89 -16.06
CA LYS A 82 11.00 19.14 -17.41
C LYS A 82 12.44 18.65 -17.56
N PHE A 83 12.69 17.42 -17.15
CA PHE A 83 14.01 16.80 -17.23
C PHE A 83 14.23 16.20 -18.63
N ASP A 84 15.32 16.59 -19.28
CA ASP A 84 15.70 16.18 -20.65
C ASP A 84 16.68 14.99 -20.62
N GLY A 85 16.40 13.97 -19.85
CA GLY A 85 17.20 12.75 -19.76
C GLY A 85 16.31 11.54 -19.56
N GLY A 86 16.93 10.42 -19.19
CA GLY A 86 16.25 9.17 -18.93
C GLY A 86 16.75 8.46 -17.69
N CYS A 87 16.23 7.28 -17.45
CA CYS A 87 16.73 6.40 -16.39
C CYS A 87 16.51 4.92 -16.71
N ASP A 88 17.37 4.11 -16.13
CA ASP A 88 17.20 2.67 -16.01
C ASP A 88 16.71 2.36 -14.60
N ILE A 89 15.70 1.53 -14.51
CA ILE A 89 15.08 1.11 -13.25
C ILE A 89 15.18 -0.41 -13.16
N TYR A 90 15.81 -0.90 -12.10
CA TYR A 90 15.81 -2.32 -11.77
C TYR A 90 15.05 -2.58 -10.48
N ILE A 91 14.10 -3.51 -10.50
CA ILE A 91 13.25 -3.84 -9.36
C ILE A 91 13.51 -5.27 -8.91
N GLU A 92 14.02 -5.42 -7.68
CA GLU A 92 14.13 -6.70 -7.00
C GLU A 92 12.86 -6.93 -6.17
N LYS A 93 12.00 -7.86 -6.64
CA LYS A 93 10.68 -8.13 -6.08
C LYS A 93 10.76 -9.10 -4.90
N HIS A 94 10.26 -8.68 -3.75
CA HIS A 94 10.05 -9.50 -2.54
C HIS A 94 8.61 -9.40 -2.03
N ILE A 95 7.89 -8.32 -2.37
CA ILE A 95 6.47 -8.18 -2.04
C ILE A 95 5.68 -9.10 -2.97
N PRO A 96 4.89 -10.06 -2.46
CA PRO A 96 4.11 -10.95 -3.30
C PRO A 96 3.13 -10.18 -4.20
N MET A 97 3.16 -10.46 -5.50
CA MET A 97 2.27 -9.82 -6.44
C MET A 97 0.81 -10.22 -6.21
N GLY A 98 -0.10 -9.24 -6.32
CA GLY A 98 -1.53 -9.47 -6.11
C GLY A 98 -1.90 -9.87 -4.68
N ALA A 99 -1.12 -9.50 -3.68
CA ALA A 99 -1.35 -9.83 -2.27
C ALA A 99 -2.08 -8.71 -1.48
N GLY A 100 -2.60 -7.67 -2.15
CA GLY A 100 -3.21 -6.54 -1.45
C GLY A 100 -2.23 -5.68 -0.63
N MET A 101 -0.92 -5.91 -0.77
CA MET A 101 0.16 -5.26 -0.01
C MET A 101 0.75 -4.04 -0.73
N ALA A 102 0.11 -3.57 -1.80
CA ALA A 102 0.49 -2.41 -2.59
C ALA A 102 1.91 -2.45 -3.22
N GLY A 103 2.45 -3.65 -3.58
CA GLY A 103 3.82 -3.78 -4.11
C GLY A 103 4.10 -2.84 -5.29
N GLY A 104 3.26 -2.84 -6.34
CA GLY A 104 3.44 -1.93 -7.49
C GLY A 104 3.31 -0.44 -7.12
N SER A 105 2.47 -0.09 -6.15
CA SER A 105 2.35 1.29 -5.64
C SER A 105 3.58 1.69 -4.82
N SER A 106 4.14 0.77 -4.07
CA SER A 106 5.41 0.95 -3.37
C SER A 106 6.57 1.16 -4.32
N ASP A 107 6.62 0.37 -5.41
CA ASP A 107 7.63 0.54 -6.45
C ASP A 107 7.53 1.93 -7.10
N ALA A 108 6.33 2.35 -7.47
CA ALA A 108 6.09 3.70 -8.02
C ALA A 108 6.52 4.80 -7.05
N ALA A 109 6.19 4.65 -5.76
CA ALA A 109 6.59 5.58 -4.72
C ALA A 109 8.12 5.62 -4.53
N GLY A 110 8.77 4.46 -4.58
CA GLY A 110 10.22 4.36 -4.55
C GLY A 110 10.89 5.10 -5.70
N VAL A 111 10.33 5.00 -6.92
CA VAL A 111 10.80 5.76 -8.07
C VAL A 111 10.61 7.26 -7.87
N ILE A 112 9.44 7.72 -7.44
CA ILE A 112 9.18 9.14 -7.17
C ILE A 112 10.17 9.69 -6.13
N ASN A 113 10.34 8.99 -5.01
CA ASN A 113 11.22 9.40 -3.93
C ASN A 113 12.70 9.33 -4.33
N GLY A 114 13.09 8.27 -5.04
CA GLY A 114 14.47 8.07 -5.51
C GLY A 114 14.89 9.13 -6.54
N LEU A 115 14.07 9.39 -7.55
CA LEU A 115 14.33 10.45 -8.54
C LEU A 115 14.38 11.82 -7.88
N ASN A 116 13.48 12.08 -6.90
CA ASN A 116 13.51 13.34 -6.17
C ASN A 116 14.85 13.55 -5.45
N LYS A 117 15.38 12.51 -4.81
CA LYS A 117 16.71 12.58 -4.16
C LYS A 117 17.85 12.72 -5.17
N LEU A 118 17.83 11.96 -6.27
CA LEU A 118 18.85 12.00 -7.32
C LEU A 118 18.98 13.36 -7.99
N LEU A 119 17.86 14.09 -8.08
CA LEU A 119 17.74 15.37 -8.76
C LEU A 119 17.64 16.55 -7.76
N ASP A 120 18.26 16.40 -6.59
CA ASP A 120 18.42 17.44 -5.58
C ASP A 120 17.08 17.96 -4.99
N SER A 121 16.10 17.06 -4.90
CA SER A 121 14.81 17.28 -4.21
C SER A 121 13.95 18.44 -4.76
N PRO A 122 13.67 18.46 -6.06
CA PRO A 122 12.90 19.54 -6.68
C PRO A 122 11.43 19.60 -6.27
N LEU A 123 10.87 18.48 -5.73
CA LEU A 123 9.47 18.37 -5.35
C LEU A 123 9.30 18.18 -3.84
N SER A 124 8.37 18.91 -3.25
CA SER A 124 7.91 18.73 -1.87
C SER A 124 7.22 17.37 -1.68
N LEU A 125 6.99 16.98 -0.42
CA LEU A 125 6.22 15.76 -0.12
C LEU A 125 4.81 15.82 -0.70
N GLU A 126 4.13 16.96 -0.56
CA GLU A 126 2.77 17.17 -1.05
C GLU A 126 2.69 17.01 -2.57
N GLU A 127 3.63 17.61 -3.32
CA GLU A 127 3.70 17.49 -4.77
C GLU A 127 3.94 16.03 -5.22
N ARG A 128 4.79 15.30 -4.52
CA ARG A 128 5.04 13.87 -4.78
C ARG A 128 3.82 13.01 -4.48
N MET A 129 3.11 13.26 -3.38
CA MET A 129 1.86 12.57 -3.06
C MET A 129 0.78 12.84 -4.10
N LYS A 130 0.62 14.10 -4.53
CA LYS A 130 -0.33 14.49 -5.58
C LYS A 130 0.02 13.88 -6.95
N MET A 131 1.30 13.69 -7.23
CA MET A 131 1.72 12.91 -8.39
C MET A 131 1.30 11.45 -8.25
N GLY A 132 1.49 10.87 -7.06
CA GLY A 132 1.11 9.50 -6.74
C GLY A 132 -0.39 9.22 -6.90
N GLU A 133 -1.27 10.16 -6.56
CA GLU A 133 -2.73 10.05 -6.74
C GLU A 133 -3.15 9.71 -8.17
N LYS A 134 -2.42 10.24 -9.16
CA LYS A 134 -2.69 9.96 -10.58
C LYS A 134 -2.31 8.55 -11.00
N LEU A 135 -1.42 7.91 -10.25
CA LEU A 135 -0.88 6.58 -10.53
C LEU A 135 -1.69 5.48 -9.87
N GLY A 136 -2.19 5.72 -8.66
CA GLY A 136 -2.98 4.75 -7.92
C GLY A 136 -3.29 5.19 -6.49
N ALA A 137 -4.39 4.65 -5.94
CA ALA A 137 -4.91 5.06 -4.63
C ALA A 137 -3.95 4.82 -3.44
N ASP A 138 -3.11 3.78 -3.51
CA ASP A 138 -2.14 3.47 -2.45
C ASP A 138 -0.80 4.22 -2.62
N VAL A 139 -0.51 4.82 -3.79
CA VAL A 139 0.79 5.45 -4.08
C VAL A 139 1.08 6.63 -3.15
N PRO A 140 0.12 7.53 -2.84
CA PRO A 140 0.36 8.63 -1.90
C PRO A 140 0.82 8.15 -0.53
N PHE A 141 0.18 7.09 0.01
CA PHE A 141 0.59 6.49 1.27
C PHE A 141 2.02 5.90 1.17
N CYS A 142 2.34 5.19 0.09
CA CYS A 142 3.67 4.63 -0.12
C CYS A 142 4.75 5.72 -0.27
N VAL A 143 4.41 6.88 -0.86
CA VAL A 143 5.30 8.06 -0.94
C VAL A 143 5.55 8.66 0.43
N MET A 144 4.50 8.77 1.25
CA MET A 144 4.58 9.34 2.60
C MET A 144 5.27 8.39 3.58
N GLY A 145 4.90 7.11 3.55
CA GLY A 145 5.41 6.07 4.46
C GLY A 145 4.79 6.09 5.87
N GLY A 146 5.31 5.20 6.73
CA GLY A 146 4.96 5.13 8.14
C GLY A 146 3.57 4.55 8.42
N CYS A 147 2.79 5.24 9.25
CA CYS A 147 1.41 4.89 9.63
C CYS A 147 0.47 6.06 9.36
N ALA A 148 -0.73 5.80 8.83
CA ALA A 148 -1.71 6.83 8.52
C ALA A 148 -3.15 6.38 8.69
N LEU A 149 -4.01 7.34 9.05
CA LEU A 149 -5.43 7.30 8.78
C LEU A 149 -5.66 7.72 7.33
N ALA A 150 -6.36 6.90 6.55
CA ALA A 150 -6.82 7.22 5.22
C ALA A 150 -8.34 7.33 5.20
N GLU A 151 -8.85 8.41 4.62
CA GLU A 151 -10.27 8.76 4.53
C GLU A 151 -10.64 9.09 3.07
N GLY A 152 -11.93 9.37 2.82
CA GLY A 152 -12.46 9.59 1.48
C GLY A 152 -12.55 8.27 0.71
N ILE A 153 -11.93 8.19 -0.46
CA ILE A 153 -11.74 6.92 -1.19
C ILE A 153 -10.38 6.28 -0.87
N GLY A 154 -9.66 6.81 0.14
CA GLY A 154 -8.33 6.39 0.58
C GLY A 154 -7.24 7.42 0.31
N GLU A 155 -7.56 8.56 -0.31
CA GLU A 155 -6.63 9.59 -0.74
C GLU A 155 -6.30 10.63 0.34
N ARG A 156 -7.20 10.85 1.30
CA ARG A 156 -6.98 11.83 2.37
C ARG A 156 -6.22 11.20 3.51
N LEU A 157 -4.93 11.48 3.57
CA LEU A 157 -4.01 10.88 4.54
C LEU A 157 -3.73 11.83 5.71
N THR A 158 -3.90 11.30 6.92
CA THR A 158 -3.45 11.95 8.16
C THR A 158 -2.38 11.08 8.79
N VAL A 159 -1.17 11.65 8.96
CA VAL A 159 -0.03 10.94 9.57
C VAL A 159 -0.39 10.56 11.01
N LEU A 160 -0.09 9.33 11.36
CA LEU A 160 -0.17 8.81 12.73
C LEU A 160 1.23 8.47 13.24
N PRO A 161 1.43 8.39 14.57
CA PRO A 161 2.66 7.83 15.12
C PRO A 161 2.88 6.41 14.59
N GLU A 162 4.12 6.02 14.44
CA GLU A 162 4.45 4.64 14.08
C GLU A 162 3.94 3.67 15.14
N LEU A 163 3.53 2.49 14.70
CA LEU A 163 3.18 1.41 15.62
C LEU A 163 4.44 0.94 16.35
N PRO A 164 4.31 0.51 17.62
CA PRO A 164 5.40 -0.20 18.29
C PRO A 164 5.85 -1.41 17.46
N GLU A 165 7.08 -1.83 17.66
CA GLU A 165 7.62 -3.00 16.98
C GLU A 165 6.77 -4.25 17.26
N VAL A 166 6.26 -4.86 16.18
CA VAL A 166 5.42 -6.07 16.22
C VAL A 166 5.83 -7.02 15.12
N CYS A 167 5.60 -8.31 15.34
CA CYS A 167 5.79 -9.33 14.33
C CYS A 167 4.46 -9.56 13.58
N TYR A 168 4.51 -9.42 12.25
CA TYR A 168 3.39 -9.74 11.37
C TYR A 168 3.66 -11.06 10.65
N LEU A 169 2.77 -12.04 10.85
CA LEU A 169 2.70 -13.24 10.01
C LEU A 169 1.71 -12.96 8.87
N ILE A 170 2.16 -13.06 7.64
CA ILE A 170 1.33 -12.81 6.46
C ILE A 170 1.16 -14.11 5.69
N ALA A 171 -0.09 -14.48 5.42
CA ALA A 171 -0.44 -15.60 4.57
C ALA A 171 -1.35 -15.14 3.44
N LYS A 172 -1.00 -15.53 2.21
CA LYS A 172 -1.79 -15.23 1.01
C LYS A 172 -2.36 -16.52 0.43
N PRO A 173 -3.70 -16.65 0.29
CA PRO A 173 -4.30 -17.73 -0.46
C PRO A 173 -3.84 -17.72 -1.93
N ILE A 174 -3.81 -18.89 -2.55
CA ILE A 174 -3.50 -19.00 -4.00
C ILE A 174 -4.58 -18.27 -4.82
N GLN A 175 -5.83 -18.35 -4.39
CA GLN A 175 -6.95 -17.68 -5.03
C GLN A 175 -6.83 -16.16 -4.87
N SER A 176 -6.93 -15.44 -5.98
CA SER A 176 -7.01 -13.97 -5.97
C SER A 176 -8.44 -13.52 -5.73
N ILE A 177 -8.60 -12.45 -4.97
CA ILE A 177 -9.88 -11.83 -4.66
C ILE A 177 -9.99 -10.50 -5.43
N SER A 178 -11.11 -10.31 -6.13
CA SER A 178 -11.38 -9.06 -6.84
C SER A 178 -11.83 -7.97 -5.87
N THR A 179 -11.03 -6.92 -5.69
CA THR A 179 -11.39 -5.74 -4.88
C THR A 179 -12.76 -5.18 -5.28
N LYS A 180 -13.02 -5.05 -6.60
CA LYS A 180 -14.29 -4.56 -7.12
C LYS A 180 -15.44 -5.43 -6.64
N TRP A 181 -15.31 -6.76 -6.76
CA TRP A 181 -16.36 -7.69 -6.35
C TRP A 181 -16.65 -7.57 -4.84
N VAL A 182 -15.63 -7.48 -4.01
CA VAL A 182 -15.76 -7.37 -2.54
C VAL A 182 -16.55 -6.12 -2.15
N TYR A 183 -16.24 -4.98 -2.76
CA TYR A 183 -16.98 -3.74 -2.52
C TYR A 183 -18.41 -3.76 -3.06
N GLU A 184 -18.66 -4.42 -4.19
CA GLU A 184 -20.01 -4.56 -4.77
C GLU A 184 -20.94 -5.46 -3.94
N HIS A 185 -20.36 -6.39 -3.16
CA HIS A 185 -21.10 -7.34 -2.33
C HIS A 185 -20.97 -7.03 -0.83
N LEU A 186 -20.58 -5.80 -0.48
CA LEU A 186 -20.43 -5.39 0.90
C LEU A 186 -21.79 -5.29 1.60
N ASP A 187 -21.90 -5.99 2.74
CA ASP A 187 -23.01 -5.83 3.67
C ASP A 187 -22.64 -4.85 4.78
N TYR A 188 -23.15 -3.64 4.70
CA TYR A 188 -22.92 -2.58 5.68
C TYR A 188 -23.47 -2.89 7.08
N ASN A 189 -24.41 -3.83 7.20
CA ASN A 189 -25.00 -4.24 8.48
C ASN A 189 -24.14 -5.29 9.21
N ASN A 190 -23.21 -5.90 8.51
CA ASN A 190 -22.36 -6.96 9.03
C ASN A 190 -20.95 -6.45 9.35
N LYS A 191 -20.88 -5.39 10.15
CA LYS A 191 -19.59 -4.86 10.64
C LYS A 191 -18.98 -5.76 11.70
N PRO A 192 -17.65 -5.86 11.80
CA PRO A 192 -16.99 -6.43 12.97
C PRO A 192 -17.48 -5.73 14.25
N VAL A 193 -17.90 -6.51 15.23
CA VAL A 193 -18.67 -6.04 16.43
C VAL A 193 -17.97 -4.90 17.17
N ASN A 194 -16.65 -4.89 17.20
CA ASN A 194 -15.86 -3.92 17.98
C ASN A 194 -15.05 -2.95 17.11
N LEU A 195 -15.19 -2.95 15.78
CA LEU A 195 -14.41 -2.06 14.93
C LEU A 195 -14.63 -0.59 15.29
N ASP A 196 -13.57 0.09 15.72
CA ASP A 196 -13.62 1.48 16.17
C ASP A 196 -12.30 2.19 15.82
N ILE A 197 -12.30 2.92 14.72
CA ILE A 197 -11.12 3.62 14.19
C ILE A 197 -10.60 4.67 15.18
N ASP A 198 -11.49 5.39 15.89
CA ASP A 198 -11.07 6.45 16.81
C ASP A 198 -10.38 5.91 18.05
N LYS A 199 -10.83 4.76 18.56
CA LYS A 199 -10.12 4.04 19.64
C LYS A 199 -8.77 3.50 19.19
N ILE A 200 -8.67 2.99 17.95
CA ILE A 200 -7.39 2.55 17.39
C ILE A 200 -6.43 3.75 17.32
N ILE A 201 -6.85 4.89 16.78
CA ILE A 201 -6.04 6.12 16.71
C ILE A 201 -5.57 6.56 18.10
N SER A 202 -6.47 6.54 19.10
CA SER A 202 -6.13 6.88 20.48
C SER A 202 -5.09 5.91 21.07
N GLY A 203 -5.25 4.62 20.80
CA GLY A 203 -4.31 3.58 21.22
C GLY A 203 -2.93 3.74 20.56
N ILE A 204 -2.87 4.02 19.27
CA ILE A 204 -1.63 4.31 18.53
C ILE A 204 -0.91 5.49 19.17
N LYS A 205 -1.61 6.61 19.41
CA LYS A 205 -1.03 7.79 20.06
C LYS A 205 -0.48 7.53 21.46
N SER A 206 -1.03 6.54 22.16
CA SER A 206 -0.53 6.14 23.49
C SER A 206 0.60 5.11 23.43
N GLY A 207 0.94 4.57 22.26
CA GLY A 207 1.96 3.52 22.08
C GLY A 207 1.59 2.17 22.69
N ASP A 208 0.30 1.91 22.95
CA ASP A 208 -0.17 0.71 23.62
C ASP A 208 -0.99 -0.17 22.68
N LEU A 209 -0.35 -1.22 22.14
CA LEU A 209 -0.99 -2.16 21.21
C LEU A 209 -2.19 -2.90 21.83
N LYS A 210 -2.15 -3.20 23.14
CA LYS A 210 -3.27 -3.90 23.80
C LYS A 210 -4.54 -3.06 23.78
N LYS A 211 -4.42 -1.73 23.68
CA LYS A 211 -5.57 -0.83 23.58
C LYS A 211 -6.17 -0.79 22.18
N ILE A 212 -5.42 -1.13 21.14
CA ILE A 212 -5.94 -1.13 19.75
C ILE A 212 -6.51 -2.48 19.36
N GLN A 213 -5.92 -3.56 19.81
CA GLN A 213 -6.27 -4.93 19.45
C GLN A 213 -7.78 -5.24 19.47
N PRO A 214 -8.56 -4.90 20.52
CA PRO A 214 -9.98 -5.22 20.57
C PRO A 214 -10.83 -4.49 19.52
N PHE A 215 -10.29 -3.43 18.91
CA PHE A 215 -11.01 -2.54 17.99
C PHE A 215 -10.58 -2.71 16.54
N MET A 216 -9.55 -3.54 16.28
CA MET A 216 -9.09 -3.86 14.92
C MET A 216 -10.13 -4.71 14.19
N GLY A 217 -10.25 -4.51 12.88
CA GLY A 217 -11.17 -5.28 12.06
C GLY A 217 -11.24 -4.76 10.64
N ASN A 218 -11.88 -5.56 9.78
CA ASN A 218 -12.02 -5.25 8.37
C ASN A 218 -13.43 -5.63 7.90
N ILE A 219 -14.26 -4.63 7.62
CA ILE A 219 -15.63 -4.86 7.14
C ILE A 219 -15.68 -5.63 5.82
N LEU A 220 -14.64 -5.54 4.98
CA LEU A 220 -14.56 -6.19 3.67
C LEU A 220 -14.38 -7.72 3.80
N GLU A 221 -13.92 -8.20 4.95
CA GLU A 221 -13.64 -9.61 5.17
C GLU A 221 -14.87 -10.50 4.98
N ASN A 222 -16.04 -10.05 5.45
CA ASN A 222 -17.28 -10.80 5.33
C ASN A 222 -17.70 -11.08 3.88
N SER A 223 -17.41 -10.16 2.96
CA SER A 223 -17.63 -10.37 1.53
C SER A 223 -16.54 -11.25 0.92
N ALA A 224 -15.28 -11.00 1.27
CA ALA A 224 -14.14 -11.73 0.72
C ALA A 224 -14.21 -13.24 1.03
N VAL A 225 -14.61 -13.63 2.26
CA VAL A 225 -14.71 -15.05 2.66
C VAL A 225 -15.78 -15.83 1.88
N GLN A 226 -16.74 -15.17 1.24
CA GLN A 226 -17.73 -15.83 0.40
C GLN A 226 -17.10 -16.44 -0.86
N ILE A 227 -16.06 -15.81 -1.39
CA ILE A 227 -15.34 -16.27 -2.59
C ILE A 227 -14.01 -16.94 -2.25
N CYS A 228 -13.44 -16.67 -1.08
CA CYS A 228 -12.21 -17.29 -0.61
C CYS A 228 -12.32 -17.73 0.86
N PRO A 229 -12.98 -18.87 1.16
CA PRO A 229 -13.13 -19.38 2.52
C PRO A 229 -11.80 -19.67 3.23
N GLN A 230 -10.69 -19.83 2.48
CA GLN A 230 -9.35 -20.03 3.02
C GLN A 230 -8.92 -18.91 3.97
N VAL A 231 -9.43 -17.69 3.79
CA VAL A 231 -9.18 -16.56 4.72
C VAL A 231 -9.53 -16.98 6.16
N ASN A 232 -10.73 -17.56 6.37
CA ASN A 232 -11.13 -18.02 7.70
C ASN A 232 -10.27 -19.17 8.22
N VAL A 233 -9.86 -20.10 7.35
CA VAL A 233 -8.99 -21.23 7.71
C VAL A 233 -7.64 -20.69 8.21
N TYR A 234 -7.02 -19.78 7.45
CA TYR A 234 -5.72 -19.21 7.83
C TYR A 234 -5.81 -18.40 9.13
N LYS A 235 -6.88 -17.62 9.30
CA LYS A 235 -7.11 -16.88 10.56
C LYS A 235 -7.21 -17.81 11.76
N ALA A 236 -8.01 -18.87 11.65
CA ALA A 236 -8.18 -19.84 12.73
C ALA A 236 -6.86 -20.52 13.07
N GLU A 237 -6.07 -20.90 12.06
CA GLU A 237 -4.77 -21.53 12.26
C GLU A 237 -3.77 -20.58 12.93
N MET A 238 -3.70 -19.32 12.49
CA MET A 238 -2.84 -18.31 13.12
C MET A 238 -3.18 -18.13 14.60
N LEU A 239 -4.47 -18.04 14.94
CA LEU A 239 -4.91 -17.93 16.33
C LEU A 239 -4.56 -19.18 17.15
N ASN A 240 -4.74 -20.38 16.57
CA ASN A 240 -4.35 -21.65 17.22
C ASN A 240 -2.84 -21.75 17.48
N LEU A 241 -2.04 -21.13 16.61
CA LEU A 241 -0.58 -21.05 16.75
C LEU A 241 -0.11 -19.93 17.70
N GLY A 242 -1.04 -19.19 18.30
CA GLY A 242 -0.74 -18.19 19.33
C GLY A 242 -0.63 -16.75 18.84
N ALA A 243 -1.16 -16.44 17.65
CA ALA A 243 -1.28 -15.04 17.25
C ALA A 243 -2.30 -14.31 18.14
N ASP A 244 -1.97 -13.10 18.59
CA ASP A 244 -2.87 -12.28 19.41
C ASP A 244 -4.11 -11.83 18.60
N ILE A 245 -3.94 -11.62 17.30
CA ILE A 245 -4.99 -11.22 16.34
C ILE A 245 -4.72 -11.87 14.99
N ALA A 246 -5.80 -12.23 14.29
CA ALA A 246 -5.76 -12.63 12.89
C ALA A 246 -6.90 -11.95 12.12
N MET A 247 -6.58 -11.22 11.06
CA MET A 247 -7.54 -10.50 10.24
C MET A 247 -7.07 -10.40 8.79
N MET A 248 -8.00 -10.19 7.88
CA MET A 248 -7.69 -9.92 6.48
C MET A 248 -7.22 -8.47 6.31
N SER A 249 -6.16 -8.26 5.55
CA SER A 249 -5.69 -6.94 5.15
C SER A 249 -6.20 -6.57 3.74
N GLY A 250 -6.62 -5.32 3.55
CA GLY A 250 -7.15 -4.86 2.28
C GLY A 250 -8.46 -5.55 1.90
N SER A 251 -8.61 -5.84 0.62
CA SER A 251 -9.76 -6.60 0.07
C SER A 251 -9.50 -8.11 -0.03
N GLY A 252 -8.32 -8.57 0.45
CA GLY A 252 -7.91 -9.97 0.44
C GLY A 252 -6.94 -10.33 -0.67
#